data_f498c01fe770e45fd65e108ed21ae9d2
#
_entry.id   f498c01fe770e45fd65e108ed21ae9d2
#
_cell.length_a   1.000
_cell.length_b   1.000
_cell.length_c   1.000
_cell.angle_alpha   90.00
_cell.angle_beta   90.00
_cell.angle_gamma   90.00
#
_symmetry.space_group_name_H-M   'P 1'
#
loop_
_entity.id
_entity.type
_entity.pdbx_description
1 polymer ?
#
loop_
_entity_poly.entity_id
_entity_poly.type
_entity_poly.pdbx_seq_one_letter_code
_entity_poly.pdbx_strand_id
1 'polypeptide(L)'
;MRGVTSDLRQRSLRKWSSLCLGWVLLITSTTVSNGQRNLANIPDPDPEIERQSFQVVDGFEVNLFAGDPQIAKPIQMNFDEQGRLWIASSEVYPHLKPGQEATDKILVCEDTNGDGQVDTTTVFADGLLIPTGVVPGDGGCYVVNSTELIHLKDTDGDGRADQRRIILSGFGTEDTHHLLHTLRWGHDGQLYMNQSIYIHSHIETPYGVKHLNGGGIWRFRPETMQLDVLCEGFVNPWGHHFDEWGQSFATDGAYGEGINYVFPGSVFVTAPGAKRILRGLNPGSPKHCGLEILSGRHLPPEWQGSMVTNDFRANRVCRFVVSEDRSAYSSRQEVELIKTDHVAFRPIDVKMGPDGAIYIADWYNPIIQHGEVDFRDPRRDHVHGRIWRITAKDRPLLDHPDLIGATVEQLLEYLAVPE
;
A
#
# COMPACT_ATOMS: atom_id res chain seq x y z
N MET A 1 -5.66 30.10 -75.81
CA MET A 1 -6.20 31.39 -76.22
C MET A 1 -6.49 32.20 -74.96
N ARG A 2 -5.81 33.26 -74.86
CA ARG A 2 -6.16 34.61 -74.33
C ARG A 2 -6.82 34.59 -72.92
N GLY A 3 -6.40 35.33 -71.95
CA GLY A 3 -5.56 36.57 -71.82
C GLY A 3 -5.94 37.14 -70.47
N VAL A 4 -4.95 37.47 -69.62
CA VAL A 4 -4.48 38.80 -69.28
C VAL A 4 -5.57 39.77 -68.76
N THR A 5 -5.54 40.28 -67.58
CA THR A 5 -4.89 41.50 -67.06
C THR A 5 -5.33 41.74 -65.58
N SER A 6 -4.42 41.90 -64.67
CA SER A 6 -3.99 43.12 -63.92
C SER A 6 -5.09 44.15 -63.63
N ASP A 7 -5.31 44.53 -62.40
CA ASP A 7 -5.03 45.91 -62.01
C ASP A 7 -4.87 46.12 -60.51
N LEU A 8 -3.96 46.98 -60.21
CA LEU A 8 -3.55 47.54 -58.95
C LEU A 8 -4.43 48.74 -58.52
N ARG A 9 -4.61 48.97 -57.27
CA ARG A 9 -4.57 50.24 -56.54
C ARG A 9 -5.52 50.20 -55.33
N GLN A 10 -5.17 50.55 -54.21
CA GLN A 10 -4.50 51.61 -53.48
C GLN A 10 -5.17 51.79 -52.12
N ARG A 11 -4.32 51.77 -51.07
CA ARG A 11 -4.35 52.58 -49.85
C ARG A 11 -5.67 52.83 -49.10
N SER A 12 -5.70 52.35 -47.84
CA SER A 12 -6.02 53.23 -46.73
C SER A 12 -5.33 52.77 -45.43
N LEU A 13 -4.47 53.62 -44.91
CA LEU A 13 -3.89 53.57 -43.59
C LEU A 13 -5.01 53.74 -42.57
N ARG A 14 -5.22 52.78 -41.73
CA ARG A 14 -5.87 52.98 -40.44
C ARG A 14 -4.97 52.49 -39.29
N LYS A 15 -4.68 53.44 -38.41
CA LYS A 15 -3.95 53.29 -37.15
C LYS A 15 -4.50 52.13 -36.35
N TRP A 16 -3.65 51.21 -36.02
CA TRP A 16 -3.92 50.24 -34.95
C TRP A 16 -3.15 50.67 -33.73
N SER A 17 -3.90 51.12 -32.76
CA SER A 17 -3.44 51.34 -31.40
C SER A 17 -2.98 50.02 -30.79
N SER A 18 -1.74 50.05 -30.32
CA SER A 18 -1.09 48.96 -29.60
C SER A 18 -1.84 48.68 -28.30
N LEU A 19 -2.58 47.59 -28.26
CA LEU A 19 -2.94 46.94 -26.99
C LEU A 19 -1.87 45.89 -26.70
N CYS A 20 -0.97 46.25 -25.79
CA CYS A 20 -0.09 45.30 -25.15
C CYS A 20 -0.96 44.38 -24.25
N LEU A 21 -1.37 43.22 -24.77
CA LEU A 21 -1.83 42.14 -23.94
C LEU A 21 -0.60 41.52 -23.28
N GLY A 22 -0.38 41.84 -22.01
CA GLY A 22 0.58 41.13 -21.20
C GLY A 22 0.17 39.68 -21.05
N TRP A 23 0.88 38.79 -21.71
CA TRP A 23 0.86 37.37 -21.38
C TRP A 23 1.54 37.21 -20.02
N VAL A 24 0.75 37.13 -18.98
CA VAL A 24 1.21 36.57 -17.70
C VAL A 24 1.43 35.07 -17.97
N LEU A 25 2.68 34.71 -18.26
CA LEU A 25 3.11 33.34 -18.14
C LEU A 25 2.94 32.96 -16.66
N LEU A 26 1.87 32.25 -16.32
CA LEU A 26 1.83 31.45 -15.13
C LEU A 26 2.88 30.34 -15.35
N ILE A 27 4.11 30.59 -14.93
CA ILE A 27 5.08 29.55 -14.66
C ILE A 27 4.52 28.84 -13.44
N THR A 28 3.68 27.82 -13.67
CA THR A 28 3.51 26.76 -12.69
C THR A 28 4.88 26.11 -12.57
N SER A 29 5.64 26.56 -11.59
CA SER A 29 6.82 25.86 -11.16
C SER A 29 6.35 24.47 -10.73
N THR A 30 6.47 23.50 -11.63
CA THR A 30 6.61 22.11 -11.23
C THR A 30 7.86 22.10 -10.38
N THR A 31 7.70 22.21 -9.07
CA THR A 31 8.74 21.86 -8.14
C THR A 31 8.99 20.37 -8.31
N VAL A 32 9.83 20.05 -9.31
CA VAL A 32 10.47 18.75 -9.38
C VAL A 32 11.12 18.56 -8.01
N SER A 33 10.88 17.43 -7.38
CA SER A 33 11.28 17.12 -6.01
C SER A 33 12.80 17.05 -5.84
N ASN A 34 13.49 18.16 -6.04
CA ASN A 34 14.87 18.36 -5.59
C ASN A 34 14.94 18.55 -4.06
N GLY A 35 13.77 18.61 -3.40
CA GLY A 35 13.68 18.92 -1.98
C GLY A 35 14.42 17.94 -1.10
N GLN A 36 14.35 16.64 -1.38
CA GLN A 36 14.96 15.64 -0.52
C GLN A 36 16.48 15.53 -0.64
N ARG A 37 17.06 15.83 -1.81
CA ARG A 37 18.53 15.94 -1.96
C ARG A 37 19.09 17.04 -1.06
N ASN A 38 18.36 18.12 -0.95
CA ASN A 38 18.75 19.32 -0.22
C ASN A 38 18.15 19.39 1.19
N LEU A 39 17.54 18.31 1.68
CA LEU A 39 16.98 18.24 3.02
C LEU A 39 18.12 18.39 4.06
N ALA A 40 18.16 19.57 4.71
CA ALA A 40 19.19 19.91 5.68
C ALA A 40 18.77 19.56 7.11
N ASN A 41 17.47 19.65 7.39
CA ASN A 41 16.93 19.42 8.72
C ASN A 41 16.23 18.06 8.74
N ILE A 42 16.79 17.11 9.45
CA ILE A 42 16.15 15.83 9.77
C ILE A 42 15.31 16.07 11.01
N PRO A 43 14.01 15.72 11.02
CA PRO A 43 13.20 15.88 12.21
C PRO A 43 13.69 14.94 13.34
N ASP A 44 13.45 15.38 14.56
CA ASP A 44 13.64 14.52 15.72
C ASP A 44 12.68 13.30 15.60
N PRO A 45 13.18 12.08 15.80
CA PRO A 45 12.36 10.88 15.66
C PRO A 45 11.38 10.63 16.82
N ASP A 46 11.26 11.52 17.79
CA ASP A 46 10.27 11.39 18.86
C ASP A 46 8.85 11.25 18.29
N PRO A 47 8.15 10.14 18.53
CA PRO A 47 6.81 9.91 18.01
C PRO A 47 5.79 10.93 18.51
N GLU A 48 5.99 11.55 19.66
CA GLU A 48 5.07 12.55 20.17
C GLU A 48 5.15 13.87 19.36
N ILE A 49 6.36 14.25 18.89
CA ILE A 49 6.52 15.39 17.98
C ILE A 49 5.76 15.15 16.68
N GLU A 50 5.86 13.96 16.12
CA GLU A 50 5.13 13.59 14.91
C GLU A 50 3.62 13.57 15.18
N ARG A 51 3.16 12.94 16.26
CA ARG A 51 1.75 12.89 16.66
C ARG A 51 1.13 14.27 16.79
N GLN A 52 1.83 15.24 17.37
CA GLN A 52 1.37 16.63 17.51
C GLN A 52 1.28 17.37 16.18
N SER A 53 1.98 16.92 15.15
CA SER A 53 1.92 17.51 13.81
C SER A 53 0.73 17.06 12.98
N PHE A 54 0.02 16.02 13.41
CA PHE A 54 -1.09 15.45 12.65
C PHE A 54 -2.33 16.34 12.64
N GLN A 55 -2.88 16.47 11.46
CA GLN A 55 -4.23 16.96 11.22
C GLN A 55 -5.14 15.76 10.95
N VAL A 56 -5.80 15.31 11.99
CA VAL A 56 -6.78 14.21 11.92
C VAL A 56 -8.14 14.80 11.58
N VAL A 57 -8.91 14.11 10.76
CA VAL A 57 -10.25 14.54 10.37
C VAL A 57 -11.16 14.65 11.61
N ASP A 58 -12.09 15.59 11.58
CA ASP A 58 -13.06 15.79 12.67
C ASP A 58 -13.83 14.51 13.00
N GLY A 59 -14.02 14.26 14.28
CA GLY A 59 -14.68 13.04 14.78
C GLY A 59 -13.75 11.84 14.97
N PHE A 60 -12.45 11.98 14.67
CA PHE A 60 -11.46 10.95 14.91
C PHE A 60 -10.32 11.42 15.81
N GLU A 61 -9.60 10.48 16.36
CA GLU A 61 -8.37 10.71 17.12
C GLU A 61 -7.31 9.67 16.75
N VAL A 62 -6.05 10.02 17.02
CA VAL A 62 -4.88 9.18 16.73
C VAL A 62 -4.06 8.96 17.99
N ASN A 63 -3.68 7.70 18.21
CA ASN A 63 -2.70 7.32 19.22
C ASN A 63 -1.59 6.46 18.59
N LEU A 64 -0.45 6.39 19.27
CA LEU A 64 0.62 5.46 18.93
C LEU A 64 0.22 4.07 19.45
N PHE A 65 0.12 3.09 18.53
CA PHE A 65 -0.08 1.69 18.89
C PHE A 65 1.24 1.00 19.22
N ALA A 66 2.21 1.11 18.31
CA ALA A 66 3.55 0.58 18.47
C ALA A 66 4.59 1.51 17.85
N GLY A 67 5.78 1.55 18.39
CA GLY A 67 6.90 2.35 17.89
C GLY A 67 8.25 1.76 18.26
N ASP A 68 9.31 2.41 17.84
CA ASP A 68 10.66 2.04 18.24
C ASP A 68 10.86 2.21 19.76
N PRO A 69 11.61 1.29 20.41
CA PRO A 69 12.37 0.18 19.85
C PRO A 69 11.57 -1.14 19.73
N GLN A 70 10.28 -1.16 20.02
CA GLN A 70 9.46 -2.38 19.98
C GLN A 70 9.31 -2.91 18.53
N ILE A 71 9.19 -2.00 17.58
CA ILE A 71 9.16 -2.29 16.14
C ILE A 71 10.13 -1.37 15.40
N ALA A 72 10.52 -1.77 14.18
CA ALA A 72 11.32 -0.95 13.27
C ALA A 72 10.83 -1.17 11.83
N LYS A 73 10.89 -0.13 11.00
CA LYS A 73 10.68 -0.20 9.55
C LYS A 73 9.57 -1.15 9.10
N PRO A 74 8.31 -0.96 9.54
CA PRO A 74 7.20 -1.78 9.07
C PRO A 74 7.01 -1.61 7.55
N ILE A 75 6.85 -2.71 6.82
CA ILE A 75 6.62 -2.73 5.36
C ILE A 75 5.18 -3.07 5.04
N GLN A 76 4.66 -4.13 5.67
CA GLN A 76 3.29 -4.57 5.55
C GLN A 76 2.84 -5.18 6.88
N MET A 77 1.54 -5.12 7.13
CA MET A 77 0.94 -5.68 8.35
C MET A 77 -0.38 -6.39 8.04
N ASN A 78 -0.73 -7.36 8.89
CA ASN A 78 -2.02 -8.03 8.88
C ASN A 78 -2.38 -8.49 10.28
N PHE A 79 -3.67 -8.65 10.58
CA PHE A 79 -4.14 -9.25 11.82
C PHE A 79 -4.36 -10.74 11.67
N ASP A 80 -4.18 -11.48 12.76
CA ASP A 80 -4.57 -12.89 12.83
C ASP A 80 -5.94 -13.07 13.53
N GLU A 81 -6.34 -14.34 13.64
CA GLU A 81 -7.60 -14.74 14.27
C GLU A 81 -7.65 -14.49 15.79
N GLN A 82 -6.53 -14.10 16.40
CA GLN A 82 -6.43 -13.69 17.81
C GLN A 82 -6.42 -12.18 17.98
N GLY A 83 -6.48 -11.43 16.89
CA GLY A 83 -6.37 -9.97 16.90
C GLY A 83 -4.95 -9.46 17.06
N ARG A 84 -3.94 -10.32 16.95
CA ARG A 84 -2.54 -9.91 17.01
C ARG A 84 -2.09 -9.30 15.69
N LEU A 85 -1.29 -8.24 15.77
CA LEU A 85 -0.78 -7.57 14.57
C LEU A 85 0.56 -8.16 14.15
N TRP A 86 0.59 -8.74 12.94
CA TRP A 86 1.80 -9.28 12.31
C TRP A 86 2.42 -8.24 11.39
N ILE A 87 3.73 -8.03 11.51
CA ILE A 87 4.46 -6.98 10.77
C ILE A 87 5.65 -7.60 10.05
N ALA A 88 5.75 -7.36 8.74
CA ALA A 88 7.00 -7.54 8.00
C ALA A 88 7.87 -6.30 8.22
N SER A 89 9.05 -6.49 8.82
CA SER A 89 9.99 -5.42 9.20
C SER A 89 11.29 -5.57 8.43
N SER A 90 11.73 -4.50 7.76
CA SER A 90 13.00 -4.52 6.99
C SER A 90 13.88 -3.31 7.26
N GLU A 91 14.88 -3.51 8.10
CA GLU A 91 15.91 -2.52 8.43
C GLU A 91 17.01 -2.45 7.36
N VAL A 92 17.19 -3.53 6.55
CA VAL A 92 18.21 -3.56 5.50
C VAL A 92 17.74 -2.96 4.18
N TYR A 93 16.42 -2.77 4.00
CA TYR A 93 15.90 -2.12 2.80
C TYR A 93 16.51 -0.72 2.60
N PRO A 94 16.89 -0.28 1.38
CA PRO A 94 16.63 -0.96 0.10
C PRO A 94 17.74 -1.92 -0.33
N HIS A 95 18.88 -1.96 0.32
CA HIS A 95 20.03 -2.77 -0.13
C HIS A 95 20.81 -3.35 1.05
N LEU A 96 21.01 -4.65 1.00
CA LEU A 96 21.99 -5.33 1.81
C LEU A 96 23.41 -4.91 1.36
N LYS A 97 24.28 -4.53 2.28
CA LYS A 97 25.68 -4.21 1.96
C LYS A 97 26.45 -5.50 1.69
N PRO A 98 27.48 -5.48 0.82
CA PRO A 98 28.34 -6.64 0.63
C PRO A 98 28.94 -7.14 1.96
N GLY A 99 28.71 -8.43 2.27
CA GLY A 99 29.17 -9.04 3.52
C GLY A 99 28.31 -8.74 4.74
N GLN A 100 27.22 -8.01 4.61
CA GLN A 100 26.22 -7.84 5.67
C GLN A 100 25.31 -9.07 5.70
N GLU A 101 24.97 -9.51 6.90
CA GLU A 101 23.95 -10.54 7.09
C GLU A 101 22.54 -9.97 6.93
N ALA A 102 21.61 -10.79 6.46
CA ALA A 102 20.19 -10.48 6.43
C ALA A 102 19.63 -10.63 7.85
N THR A 103 19.03 -9.56 8.37
CA THR A 103 18.57 -9.49 9.77
C THR A 103 17.12 -9.07 9.93
N ASP A 104 16.42 -8.96 8.82
CA ASP A 104 15.02 -8.55 8.79
C ASP A 104 14.11 -9.59 9.44
N LYS A 105 12.93 -9.16 9.88
CA LYS A 105 12.12 -9.92 10.85
C LYS A 105 10.65 -9.94 10.47
N ILE A 106 9.95 -10.93 11.01
CA ILE A 106 8.50 -10.90 11.23
C ILE A 106 8.25 -10.70 12.71
N LEU A 107 7.49 -9.68 13.03
CA LEU A 107 7.12 -9.31 14.40
C LEU A 107 5.64 -9.61 14.63
N VAL A 108 5.30 -10.02 15.84
CA VAL A 108 3.91 -10.16 16.31
C VAL A 108 3.72 -9.24 17.51
N CYS A 109 2.78 -8.33 17.39
CA CYS A 109 2.45 -7.32 18.39
C CYS A 109 1.10 -7.62 19.02
N GLU A 110 1.02 -7.57 20.32
CA GLU A 110 -0.18 -7.86 21.11
C GLU A 110 -0.49 -6.71 22.07
N ASP A 111 -1.74 -6.25 22.04
CA ASP A 111 -2.38 -5.41 23.05
C ASP A 111 -3.20 -6.35 23.94
N THR A 112 -2.65 -6.72 25.08
CA THR A 112 -3.25 -7.74 25.97
C THR A 112 -4.26 -7.17 26.96
N ASN A 113 -4.25 -5.85 27.13
CA ASN A 113 -5.11 -5.15 28.08
C ASN A 113 -6.22 -4.33 27.40
N GLY A 114 -6.19 -4.17 26.07
CA GLY A 114 -7.20 -3.48 25.27
C GLY A 114 -7.11 -1.95 25.35
N ASP A 115 -5.96 -1.40 25.72
CA ASP A 115 -5.80 0.06 25.85
C ASP A 115 -5.42 0.75 24.51
N GLY A 116 -5.21 -0.03 23.46
CA GLY A 116 -4.84 0.46 22.13
C GLY A 116 -3.35 0.76 22.00
N GLN A 117 -2.53 0.17 22.85
CA GLN A 117 -1.08 0.20 22.75
C GLN A 117 -0.51 -1.22 22.88
N VAL A 118 0.60 -1.47 22.23
CA VAL A 118 1.24 -2.79 22.28
C VAL A 118 1.89 -3.02 23.63
N ASP A 119 1.53 -4.14 24.30
CA ASP A 119 2.17 -4.60 25.52
C ASP A 119 3.36 -5.52 25.24
N THR A 120 3.22 -6.37 24.23
CA THR A 120 4.20 -7.41 23.91
C THR A 120 4.51 -7.42 22.42
N THR A 121 5.80 -7.49 22.09
CA THR A 121 6.28 -7.71 20.72
C THR A 121 7.19 -8.93 20.70
N THR A 122 6.80 -9.93 19.92
CA THR A 122 7.56 -11.16 19.72
C THR A 122 8.23 -11.16 18.35
N VAL A 123 9.51 -11.53 18.31
CA VAL A 123 10.20 -11.83 17.05
C VAL A 123 9.82 -13.24 16.63
N PHE A 124 8.84 -13.36 15.75
CA PHE A 124 8.37 -14.65 15.25
C PHE A 124 9.39 -15.34 14.35
N ALA A 125 10.04 -14.57 13.49
CA ALA A 125 11.14 -15.05 12.63
C ALA A 125 12.14 -13.95 12.37
N ASP A 126 13.40 -14.31 12.19
CA ASP A 126 14.50 -13.42 11.82
C ASP A 126 15.36 -14.02 10.70
N GLY A 127 16.44 -13.35 10.36
CA GLY A 127 17.33 -13.79 9.26
C GLY A 127 16.68 -13.71 7.87
N LEU A 128 15.69 -12.84 7.70
CA LEU A 128 15.00 -12.63 6.44
C LEU A 128 15.67 -11.53 5.62
N LEU A 129 15.46 -11.57 4.32
CA LEU A 129 16.01 -10.59 3.37
C LEU A 129 14.89 -9.79 2.72
N ILE A 130 14.71 -8.57 3.18
CA ILE A 130 13.71 -7.62 2.67
C ILE A 130 12.33 -8.29 2.56
N PRO A 131 11.73 -8.74 3.69
CA PRO A 131 10.38 -9.26 3.68
C PRO A 131 9.41 -8.13 3.35
N THR A 132 8.69 -8.28 2.25
CA THR A 132 7.79 -7.26 1.69
C THR A 132 6.32 -7.56 1.90
N GLY A 133 6.01 -8.66 2.57
CA GLY A 133 4.66 -9.04 2.89
C GLY A 133 4.60 -10.15 3.91
N VAL A 134 3.60 -10.09 4.79
CA VAL A 134 3.25 -11.13 5.76
C VAL A 134 1.75 -11.28 5.85
N VAL A 135 1.25 -12.50 5.89
CA VAL A 135 -0.16 -12.79 6.19
C VAL A 135 -0.28 -14.09 6.98
N PRO A 136 -0.95 -14.08 8.14
CA PRO A 136 -1.25 -15.29 8.90
C PRO A 136 -2.10 -16.27 8.08
N GLY A 137 -1.88 -17.56 8.31
CA GLY A 137 -2.64 -18.65 7.66
C GLY A 137 -1.98 -19.99 7.82
N ASP A 138 -2.79 -21.06 7.72
CA ASP A 138 -2.37 -22.47 7.77
C ASP A 138 -1.56 -22.85 9.03
N GLY A 139 -1.88 -22.20 10.15
CA GLY A 139 -1.24 -22.42 11.44
C GLY A 139 0.16 -21.84 11.54
N GLY A 140 0.44 -20.79 10.78
CA GLY A 140 1.66 -20.00 10.75
C GLY A 140 1.45 -18.72 9.97
N CYS A 141 2.41 -18.34 9.13
CA CYS A 141 2.26 -17.20 8.22
C CYS A 141 2.95 -17.44 6.87
N TYR A 142 2.38 -16.84 5.84
CA TYR A 142 3.05 -16.68 4.54
C TYR A 142 3.84 -15.38 4.54
N VAL A 143 5.07 -15.45 4.03
CA VAL A 143 5.98 -14.31 3.96
C VAL A 143 6.60 -14.24 2.57
N VAL A 144 6.60 -13.06 1.99
CA VAL A 144 7.45 -12.78 0.82
C VAL A 144 8.85 -12.45 1.32
N ASN A 145 9.82 -13.26 0.91
CA ASN A 145 11.24 -13.11 1.27
C ASN A 145 12.08 -13.07 -0.01
N SER A 146 12.25 -11.87 -0.57
CA SER A 146 12.95 -11.65 -1.85
C SER A 146 12.38 -12.47 -3.00
N THR A 147 13.08 -13.52 -3.45
CA THR A 147 12.67 -14.35 -4.60
C THR A 147 11.62 -15.42 -4.27
N GLU A 148 11.20 -15.51 -3.01
CA GLU A 148 10.42 -16.64 -2.51
C GLU A 148 9.16 -16.20 -1.78
N LEU A 149 8.09 -16.98 -1.94
CA LEU A 149 7.00 -17.07 -0.98
C LEU A 149 7.30 -18.25 -0.07
N ILE A 150 7.49 -17.97 1.21
CA ILE A 150 7.76 -18.99 2.24
C ILE A 150 6.60 -19.10 3.21
N HIS A 151 6.43 -20.25 3.84
CA HIS A 151 5.55 -20.45 4.97
C HIS A 151 6.40 -20.73 6.22
N LEU A 152 6.14 -19.99 7.26
CA LEU A 152 6.80 -20.09 8.56
C LEU A 152 5.79 -20.60 9.59
N LYS A 153 6.21 -21.51 10.44
CA LYS A 153 5.36 -22.10 11.46
C LYS A 153 6.14 -22.31 12.76
N ASP A 154 5.47 -22.02 13.86
CA ASP A 154 5.84 -22.42 15.20
C ASP A 154 5.19 -23.79 15.47
N THR A 155 5.99 -24.85 15.70
CA THR A 155 5.47 -26.22 15.91
C THR A 155 5.56 -26.65 17.36
N ASP A 156 6.32 -25.95 18.20
CA ASP A 156 6.49 -26.27 19.62
C ASP A 156 5.77 -25.29 20.57
N GLY A 157 5.22 -24.18 20.02
CA GLY A 157 4.38 -23.23 20.74
C GLY A 157 5.14 -22.20 21.56
N ASP A 158 6.42 -21.95 21.23
CA ASP A 158 7.24 -20.96 21.95
C ASP A 158 7.10 -19.54 21.42
N GLY A 159 6.27 -19.32 20.39
CA GLY A 159 6.03 -18.03 19.74
C GLY A 159 7.04 -17.69 18.65
N ARG A 160 7.93 -18.62 18.27
CA ARG A 160 8.94 -18.45 17.23
C ARG A 160 8.80 -19.53 16.16
N ALA A 161 9.04 -19.17 14.91
CA ALA A 161 9.01 -20.12 13.83
C ALA A 161 10.23 -21.06 13.87
N ASP A 162 9.99 -22.34 14.03
CA ASP A 162 10.98 -23.43 13.96
C ASP A 162 10.90 -24.21 12.64
N GLN A 163 9.84 -24.03 11.87
CA GLN A 163 9.67 -24.62 10.54
C GLN A 163 9.61 -23.53 9.48
N ARG A 164 10.44 -23.71 8.42
CA ARG A 164 10.45 -22.85 7.23
C ARG A 164 10.30 -23.72 5.99
N ARG A 165 9.31 -23.41 5.14
CA ARG A 165 9.05 -24.08 3.87
C ARG A 165 9.02 -23.05 2.74
N ILE A 166 9.77 -23.29 1.66
CA ILE A 166 9.61 -22.55 0.41
C ILE A 166 8.36 -23.11 -0.28
N ILE A 167 7.40 -22.23 -0.54
CA ILE A 167 6.14 -22.55 -1.19
C ILE A 167 6.22 -22.29 -2.69
N LEU A 168 6.68 -21.12 -3.06
CA LEU A 168 6.94 -20.73 -4.46
C LEU A 168 8.29 -20.04 -4.54
N SER A 169 8.99 -20.20 -5.66
CA SER A 169 10.27 -19.53 -5.93
C SER A 169 10.34 -19.10 -7.38
N GLY A 170 11.16 -18.07 -7.66
CA GLY A 170 11.36 -17.55 -9.01
C GLY A 170 10.75 -16.18 -9.25
N PHE A 171 10.35 -15.48 -8.18
CA PHE A 171 9.99 -14.07 -8.25
C PHE A 171 11.24 -13.23 -8.53
N GLY A 172 11.10 -12.25 -9.43
CA GLY A 172 12.21 -11.38 -9.82
C GLY A 172 12.59 -10.39 -8.71
N THR A 173 13.85 -9.93 -8.75
CA THR A 173 14.41 -8.99 -7.77
C THR A 173 15.26 -7.89 -8.43
N GLU A 174 14.98 -7.58 -9.68
CA GLU A 174 15.74 -6.60 -10.46
C GLU A 174 15.69 -5.19 -9.87
N ASP A 175 14.63 -4.89 -9.12
CA ASP A 175 14.49 -3.63 -8.42
C ASP A 175 13.83 -3.85 -7.05
N THR A 176 14.57 -3.58 -5.98
CA THR A 176 14.09 -3.79 -4.59
C THR A 176 12.89 -2.93 -4.18
N HIS A 177 12.58 -1.88 -4.94
CA HIS A 177 11.38 -1.06 -4.73
C HIS A 177 10.12 -1.65 -5.38
N HIS A 178 10.25 -2.76 -6.12
CA HIS A 178 9.19 -3.31 -6.97
C HIS A 178 8.98 -4.81 -6.79
N LEU A 179 9.57 -5.40 -5.75
CA LEU A 179 9.47 -6.84 -5.42
C LEU A 179 8.02 -7.32 -5.35
N LEU A 180 7.82 -8.62 -5.22
CA LEU A 180 6.55 -9.18 -4.80
C LEU A 180 6.18 -8.65 -3.41
N HIS A 181 4.92 -8.29 -3.17
CA HIS A 181 4.45 -7.69 -1.91
C HIS A 181 2.93 -7.78 -1.76
N THR A 182 2.38 -7.16 -0.72
CA THR A 182 0.94 -7.01 -0.48
C THR A 182 0.22 -8.35 -0.45
N LEU A 183 0.47 -9.13 0.59
CA LEU A 183 -0.23 -10.39 0.80
C LEU A 183 -1.62 -10.13 1.38
N ARG A 184 -2.66 -10.71 0.77
CA ARG A 184 -4.04 -10.64 1.25
C ARG A 184 -4.81 -11.89 0.88
N TRP A 185 -5.54 -12.45 1.83
CA TRP A 185 -6.52 -13.49 1.54
C TRP A 185 -7.75 -12.90 0.85
N GLY A 186 -8.21 -13.56 -0.19
CA GLY A 186 -9.51 -13.29 -0.81
C GLY A 186 -10.62 -14.09 -0.15
N HIS A 187 -11.86 -13.65 -0.36
CA HIS A 187 -13.06 -14.35 0.12
C HIS A 187 -13.19 -15.77 -0.48
N ASP A 188 -12.46 -16.07 -1.54
CA ASP A 188 -12.41 -17.36 -2.21
C ASP A 188 -11.33 -18.30 -1.64
N GLY A 189 -10.68 -17.91 -0.54
CA GLY A 189 -9.60 -18.66 0.11
C GLY A 189 -8.30 -18.69 -0.70
N GLN A 190 -8.13 -17.84 -1.69
CA GLN A 190 -6.88 -17.68 -2.41
C GLN A 190 -6.03 -16.55 -1.83
N LEU A 191 -4.72 -16.70 -1.88
CA LEU A 191 -3.76 -15.67 -1.51
C LEU A 191 -3.45 -14.80 -2.73
N TYR A 192 -3.67 -13.50 -2.59
CA TYR A 192 -3.37 -12.50 -3.60
C TYR A 192 -2.08 -11.76 -3.26
N MET A 193 -1.28 -11.48 -4.31
CA MET A 193 0.05 -10.88 -4.19
C MET A 193 0.29 -9.91 -5.34
N ASN A 194 0.83 -8.74 -5.03
CA ASN A 194 1.14 -7.74 -6.05
C ASN A 194 2.61 -7.81 -6.46
N GLN A 195 2.87 -7.55 -7.73
CA GLN A 195 4.20 -7.39 -8.31
C GLN A 195 4.21 -6.08 -9.11
N SER A 196 5.30 -5.31 -9.03
CA SER A 196 5.40 -4.02 -9.71
C SER A 196 6.23 -4.09 -10.99
N ILE A 197 6.25 -2.98 -11.73
CA ILE A 197 7.04 -2.83 -12.96
C ILE A 197 8.54 -3.12 -12.72
N TYR A 198 9.26 -3.50 -13.74
CA TYR A 198 10.68 -3.89 -13.76
C TYR A 198 10.98 -5.31 -13.26
N ILE A 199 10.02 -5.98 -12.66
CA ILE A 199 10.18 -7.35 -12.15
C ILE A 199 9.76 -8.37 -13.20
N HIS A 200 10.57 -9.42 -13.36
CA HIS A 200 10.28 -10.54 -14.26
C HIS A 200 10.28 -11.84 -13.44
N SER A 201 9.10 -12.42 -13.30
CA SER A 201 8.91 -13.63 -12.50
C SER A 201 8.60 -14.83 -13.36
N HIS A 202 9.25 -15.97 -13.04
CA HIS A 202 9.09 -17.26 -13.71
C HIS A 202 8.93 -18.31 -12.62
N ILE A 203 7.69 -18.72 -12.36
CA ILE A 203 7.35 -19.59 -11.24
C ILE A 203 7.00 -20.98 -11.77
N GLU A 204 7.73 -21.99 -11.36
CA GLU A 204 7.39 -23.38 -11.64
C GLU A 204 6.32 -23.88 -10.67
N THR A 205 5.28 -24.50 -11.21
CA THR A 205 4.19 -25.09 -10.44
C THR A 205 3.90 -26.49 -10.96
N PRO A 206 3.14 -27.32 -10.22
CA PRO A 206 2.67 -28.63 -10.73
C PRO A 206 1.86 -28.54 -12.05
N TYR A 207 1.36 -27.35 -12.39
CA TYR A 207 0.56 -27.08 -13.59
C TYR A 207 1.36 -26.38 -14.70
N GLY A 208 2.68 -26.37 -14.61
CA GLY A 208 3.58 -25.71 -15.54
C GLY A 208 4.08 -24.37 -15.04
N VAL A 209 4.87 -23.71 -15.86
CA VAL A 209 5.51 -22.42 -15.53
C VAL A 209 4.52 -21.29 -15.73
N LYS A 210 4.45 -20.40 -14.75
CA LYS A 210 3.70 -19.15 -14.83
C LYS A 210 4.68 -17.97 -14.93
N HIS A 211 4.29 -16.99 -15.73
CA HIS A 211 5.12 -15.80 -16.00
C HIS A 211 4.33 -14.53 -15.71
N LEU A 212 5.00 -13.55 -15.15
CA LEU A 212 4.53 -12.17 -15.12
C LEU A 212 5.71 -11.24 -15.37
N ASN A 213 5.65 -10.50 -16.46
CA ASN A 213 6.66 -9.53 -16.85
C ASN A 213 6.13 -8.13 -16.60
N GLY A 214 6.65 -7.46 -15.56
CA GLY A 214 6.16 -6.17 -15.08
C GLY A 214 5.09 -6.29 -14.01
N GLY A 215 4.33 -5.22 -13.82
CA GLY A 215 3.36 -5.11 -12.73
C GLY A 215 2.07 -5.88 -12.98
N GLY A 216 1.54 -6.47 -11.92
CA GLY A 216 0.28 -7.19 -11.93
C GLY A 216 -0.04 -7.82 -10.58
N ILE A 217 -1.05 -8.65 -10.57
CA ILE A 217 -1.52 -9.35 -9.37
C ILE A 217 -1.53 -10.84 -9.63
N TRP A 218 -0.86 -11.56 -8.77
CA TRP A 218 -0.90 -13.00 -8.67
C TRP A 218 -2.05 -13.43 -7.77
N ARG A 219 -2.66 -14.59 -8.03
CA ARG A 219 -3.51 -15.30 -7.09
C ARG A 219 -3.03 -16.75 -6.96
N PHE A 220 -2.99 -17.21 -5.74
CA PHE A 220 -2.41 -18.50 -5.38
C PHE A 220 -3.33 -19.28 -4.45
N ARG A 221 -3.57 -20.55 -4.76
CA ARG A 221 -4.31 -21.47 -3.89
C ARG A 221 -3.33 -22.45 -3.27
N PRO A 222 -2.99 -22.31 -1.98
CA PRO A 222 -1.98 -23.14 -1.33
C PRO A 222 -2.29 -24.63 -1.32
N GLU A 223 -3.56 -25.02 -1.11
CA GLU A 223 -3.97 -26.42 -0.99
C GLU A 223 -3.73 -27.21 -2.27
N THR A 224 -3.79 -26.57 -3.41
CA THR A 224 -3.61 -27.21 -4.72
C THR A 224 -2.33 -26.80 -5.42
N MET A 225 -1.58 -25.85 -4.88
CA MET A 225 -0.41 -25.21 -5.53
C MET A 225 -0.76 -24.54 -6.87
N GLN A 226 -2.02 -24.18 -7.08
CA GLN A 226 -2.45 -23.48 -8.29
C GLN A 226 -2.08 -21.99 -8.19
N LEU A 227 -1.29 -21.52 -9.15
CA LEU A 227 -0.89 -20.12 -9.29
C LEU A 227 -1.38 -19.59 -10.63
N ASP A 228 -2.02 -18.42 -10.62
CA ASP A 228 -2.47 -17.72 -11.82
C ASP A 228 -2.16 -16.22 -11.73
N VAL A 229 -2.06 -15.56 -12.90
CA VAL A 229 -2.02 -14.09 -13.01
C VAL A 229 -3.45 -13.59 -13.11
N LEU A 230 -3.88 -12.78 -12.14
CA LEU A 230 -5.22 -12.16 -12.13
C LEU A 230 -5.31 -11.05 -13.18
N CYS A 231 -4.33 -10.16 -13.18
CA CYS A 231 -4.25 -9.01 -14.10
C CYS A 231 -2.80 -8.60 -14.32
N GLU A 232 -2.57 -7.81 -15.37
CA GLU A 232 -1.23 -7.34 -15.73
C GLU A 232 -1.24 -5.87 -16.19
N GLY A 233 -0.06 -5.25 -16.22
CA GLY A 233 0.15 -3.93 -16.78
C GLY A 233 0.06 -2.78 -15.80
N PHE A 234 0.06 -3.04 -14.51
CA PHE A 234 0.28 -2.02 -13.48
C PHE A 234 1.74 -1.51 -13.51
N VAL A 235 1.93 -0.34 -12.93
CA VAL A 235 3.27 0.23 -12.72
C VAL A 235 3.76 -0.05 -11.31
N ASN A 236 3.00 0.37 -10.32
CA ASN A 236 3.40 0.26 -8.92
C ASN A 236 2.18 -0.06 -8.02
N PRO A 237 1.60 -1.26 -8.17
CA PRO A 237 0.41 -1.66 -7.41
C PRO A 237 0.81 -2.07 -5.99
N TRP A 238 0.47 -1.25 -4.99
CA TRP A 238 0.84 -1.47 -3.59
C TRP A 238 -0.34 -1.68 -2.64
N GLY A 239 -1.52 -1.82 -3.15
CA GLY A 239 -2.72 -2.12 -2.37
C GLY A 239 -3.65 -3.02 -3.15
N HIS A 240 -4.34 -3.93 -2.47
CA HIS A 240 -5.35 -4.81 -3.04
C HIS A 240 -6.38 -5.14 -1.98
N HIS A 241 -7.66 -5.04 -2.31
CA HIS A 241 -8.76 -5.37 -1.43
C HIS A 241 -10.00 -5.81 -2.18
N PHE A 242 -10.92 -6.45 -1.47
CA PHE A 242 -12.21 -6.87 -1.97
C PHE A 242 -13.32 -6.17 -1.21
N ASP A 243 -14.38 -5.79 -1.91
CA ASP A 243 -15.62 -5.36 -1.25
C ASP A 243 -16.43 -6.57 -0.73
N GLU A 244 -17.54 -6.30 -0.08
CA GLU A 244 -18.44 -7.31 0.49
C GLU A 244 -18.98 -8.32 -0.54
N TRP A 245 -18.94 -7.98 -1.83
CA TRP A 245 -19.37 -8.82 -2.95
C TRP A 245 -18.22 -9.58 -3.61
N GLY A 246 -16.99 -9.42 -3.11
CA GLY A 246 -15.79 -9.98 -3.71
C GLY A 246 -15.30 -9.25 -4.95
N GLN A 247 -15.79 -8.03 -5.21
CA GLN A 247 -15.24 -7.20 -6.27
C GLN A 247 -13.85 -6.71 -5.86
N SER A 248 -12.91 -6.81 -6.78
CA SER A 248 -11.50 -6.57 -6.51
C SER A 248 -11.08 -5.16 -6.90
N PHE A 249 -10.35 -4.49 -6.00
CA PHE A 249 -9.79 -3.17 -6.21
C PHE A 249 -8.31 -3.17 -5.87
N ALA A 250 -7.52 -2.43 -6.65
CA ALA A 250 -6.10 -2.27 -6.41
C ALA A 250 -5.66 -0.82 -6.58
N THR A 251 -4.62 -0.42 -5.85
CA THR A 251 -3.99 0.88 -6.06
C THR A 251 -2.82 0.78 -7.03
N ASP A 252 -2.57 1.86 -7.77
CA ASP A 252 -1.35 2.04 -8.55
C ASP A 252 -0.76 3.43 -8.25
N GLY A 253 0.45 3.46 -7.73
CA GLY A 253 1.16 4.68 -7.34
C GLY A 253 1.76 5.46 -8.52
N ALA A 254 1.32 5.24 -9.75
CA ALA A 254 1.89 5.87 -10.94
C ALA A 254 0.82 6.32 -11.94
N TYR A 255 1.23 7.22 -12.85
CA TYR A 255 0.41 7.78 -13.94
C TYR A 255 -0.92 8.43 -13.52
N GLY A 256 -1.09 8.75 -12.24
CA GLY A 256 -2.25 9.50 -11.77
C GLY A 256 -3.58 8.75 -11.81
N GLU A 257 -3.57 7.44 -11.70
CA GLU A 257 -4.77 6.60 -11.77
C GLU A 257 -4.93 5.73 -10.51
N GLY A 258 -4.77 6.28 -9.35
CA GLY A 258 -4.67 5.69 -8.03
C GLY A 258 -5.42 4.38 -7.79
N ILE A 259 -6.76 4.39 -7.70
CA ILE A 259 -7.58 3.19 -7.46
C ILE A 259 -8.07 2.61 -8.78
N ASN A 260 -7.98 1.31 -8.92
CA ASN A 260 -8.39 0.58 -10.11
C ASN A 260 -9.36 -0.55 -9.74
N TYR A 261 -10.42 -0.71 -10.53
CA TYR A 261 -11.25 -1.91 -10.51
C TYR A 261 -10.55 -3.03 -11.27
N VAL A 262 -10.42 -4.18 -10.63
CA VAL A 262 -9.65 -5.33 -11.13
C VAL A 262 -10.57 -6.53 -11.31
N PHE A 263 -10.41 -7.24 -12.42
CA PHE A 263 -11.09 -8.51 -12.67
C PHE A 263 -10.18 -9.46 -13.46
N PRO A 264 -10.43 -10.77 -13.48
CA PRO A 264 -9.57 -11.74 -14.16
C PRO A 264 -9.33 -11.39 -15.63
N GLY A 265 -8.05 -11.31 -16.02
CA GLY A 265 -7.63 -10.96 -17.38
C GLY A 265 -7.68 -9.46 -17.69
N SER A 266 -7.89 -8.59 -16.71
CA SER A 266 -7.81 -7.14 -16.92
C SER A 266 -6.38 -6.71 -17.25
N VAL A 267 -6.27 -5.70 -18.13
CA VAL A 267 -5.00 -5.21 -18.66
C VAL A 267 -4.88 -3.71 -18.45
N PHE A 268 -3.78 -3.29 -17.86
CA PHE A 268 -3.52 -1.91 -17.52
C PHE A 268 -2.42 -1.29 -18.39
N VAL A 269 -1.90 -0.14 -17.98
CA VAL A 269 -1.18 0.83 -18.82
C VAL A 269 0.13 0.31 -19.43
N THR A 270 0.83 -0.64 -18.78
CA THR A 270 2.16 -1.08 -19.19
C THR A 270 2.22 -2.49 -19.77
N ALA A 271 1.10 -3.17 -19.91
CA ALA A 271 1.09 -4.54 -20.45
C ALA A 271 1.64 -4.59 -21.87
N PRO A 272 2.70 -5.35 -22.17
CA PRO A 272 3.33 -5.41 -23.47
C PRO A 272 2.36 -5.97 -24.53
N GLY A 273 2.26 -5.29 -25.66
CA GLY A 273 1.47 -5.76 -26.80
C GLY A 273 -0.05 -5.68 -26.61
N ALA A 274 -0.54 -5.27 -25.47
CA ALA A 274 -1.96 -5.12 -25.20
C ALA A 274 -2.41 -3.67 -25.37
N LYS A 275 -3.61 -3.49 -25.91
CA LYS A 275 -4.24 -2.18 -25.98
C LYS A 275 -4.95 -1.92 -24.66
N ARG A 276 -4.52 -0.91 -23.95
CA ARG A 276 -5.20 -0.48 -22.73
C ARG A 276 -6.66 -0.11 -23.01
N ILE A 277 -7.55 -0.72 -22.27
CA ILE A 277 -9.00 -0.44 -22.30
C ILE A 277 -9.52 0.05 -20.95
N LEU A 278 -8.82 -0.22 -19.86
CA LEU A 278 -9.21 0.17 -18.51
C LEU A 278 -8.43 1.41 -18.05
N ARG A 279 -9.09 2.21 -17.22
CA ARG A 279 -8.51 3.38 -16.55
C ARG A 279 -8.78 3.28 -15.06
N GLY A 280 -7.94 3.96 -14.28
CA GLY A 280 -8.20 4.12 -12.85
C GLY A 280 -9.45 4.96 -12.58
N LEU A 281 -10.02 4.75 -11.42
CA LEU A 281 -11.28 5.37 -11.01
C LEU A 281 -11.11 6.82 -10.60
N ASN A 282 -9.92 7.22 -10.18
CA ASN A 282 -9.62 8.56 -9.70
C ASN A 282 -8.41 9.15 -10.42
N PRO A 283 -8.59 10.21 -11.20
CA PRO A 283 -7.46 10.95 -11.76
C PRO A 283 -6.68 11.67 -10.64
N GLY A 284 -5.41 11.83 -10.82
CA GLY A 284 -4.52 12.50 -9.88
C GLY A 284 -3.14 11.88 -9.88
N SER A 285 -2.25 12.38 -9.04
CA SER A 285 -0.87 11.91 -8.94
C SER A 285 -0.44 11.51 -7.53
N PRO A 286 -1.33 11.03 -6.64
CA PRO A 286 -0.87 10.52 -5.36
C PRO A 286 -0.03 9.27 -5.57
N LYS A 287 0.94 9.06 -4.70
CA LYS A 287 1.72 7.83 -4.64
C LYS A 287 1.00 6.86 -3.70
N HIS A 288 -0.10 6.30 -4.20
CA HIS A 288 -0.91 5.37 -3.44
C HIS A 288 -0.16 4.08 -3.10
N CYS A 289 -0.22 3.69 -1.82
CA CYS A 289 0.21 2.38 -1.34
C CYS A 289 -0.69 1.93 -0.18
N GLY A 290 -0.87 0.63 -0.07
CA GLY A 290 -1.92 0.08 0.77
C GLY A 290 -3.33 0.41 0.24
N LEU A 291 -4.29 -0.38 0.61
CA LEU A 291 -5.71 -0.16 0.34
C LEU A 291 -6.52 -0.88 1.40
N GLU A 292 -7.45 -0.15 2.01
CA GLU A 292 -8.43 -0.72 2.91
C GLU A 292 -9.82 -0.22 2.56
N ILE A 293 -10.83 -1.08 2.66
CA ILE A 293 -12.24 -0.73 2.53
C ILE A 293 -12.81 -0.72 3.94
N LEU A 294 -13.23 0.46 4.36
CA LEU A 294 -13.66 0.68 5.73
C LEU A 294 -15.02 0.04 5.99
N SER A 295 -15.10 -0.74 7.06
CA SER A 295 -16.31 -1.43 7.49
C SER A 295 -16.45 -1.36 9.02
N GLY A 296 -17.49 -1.97 9.55
CA GLY A 296 -17.64 -2.16 10.98
C GLY A 296 -18.38 -1.05 11.72
N ARG A 297 -18.96 -1.44 12.84
CA ARG A 297 -19.87 -0.58 13.64
C ARG A 297 -19.16 0.51 14.44
N HIS A 298 -17.86 0.42 14.62
CA HIS A 298 -17.07 1.48 15.28
C HIS A 298 -17.03 2.76 14.45
N LEU A 299 -16.97 2.65 13.13
CA LEU A 299 -16.88 3.82 12.25
C LEU A 299 -18.24 4.49 12.04
N PRO A 300 -18.29 5.83 11.84
CA PRO A 300 -19.52 6.52 11.48
C PRO A 300 -20.13 5.99 10.16
N PRO A 301 -21.47 5.99 10.02
CA PRO A 301 -22.11 5.43 8.82
C PRO A 301 -21.62 6.01 7.49
N GLU A 302 -21.26 7.29 7.45
CA GLU A 302 -20.75 7.98 6.26
C GLU A 302 -19.32 7.56 5.86
N TRP A 303 -18.66 6.74 6.69
CA TRP A 303 -17.35 6.17 6.42
C TRP A 303 -17.44 4.75 5.89
N GLN A 304 -18.56 4.07 6.07
CA GLN A 304 -18.75 2.69 5.62
C GLN A 304 -18.58 2.57 4.10
N GLY A 305 -17.86 1.55 3.66
CA GLY A 305 -17.56 1.31 2.25
C GLY A 305 -16.57 2.31 1.63
N SER A 306 -16.10 3.31 2.39
CA SER A 306 -15.05 4.20 1.89
C SER A 306 -13.75 3.44 1.71
N MET A 307 -13.02 3.76 0.64
CA MET A 307 -11.67 3.25 0.42
C MET A 307 -10.66 4.25 0.98
N VAL A 308 -9.72 3.76 1.78
CA VAL A 308 -8.58 4.55 2.25
C VAL A 308 -7.29 3.99 1.69
N THR A 309 -6.38 4.88 1.31
CA THR A 309 -5.08 4.54 0.76
C THR A 309 -4.05 5.61 1.13
N ASN A 310 -2.84 5.18 1.34
CA ASN A 310 -1.75 6.05 1.77
C ASN A 310 -1.13 6.78 0.57
N ASP A 311 -0.88 8.07 0.72
CA ASP A 311 -0.03 8.85 -0.18
C ASP A 311 1.27 9.20 0.56
N PHE A 312 2.22 8.24 0.55
CA PHE A 312 3.47 8.36 1.33
C PHE A 312 4.37 9.53 0.87
N ARG A 313 4.18 10.02 -0.34
CA ARG A 313 4.92 11.18 -0.85
C ARG A 313 4.37 12.49 -0.28
N ALA A 314 3.06 12.57 -0.10
CA ALA A 314 2.38 13.76 0.39
C ALA A 314 2.03 13.67 1.89
N ASN A 315 2.58 12.70 2.62
CA ASN A 315 2.45 12.56 4.08
C ASN A 315 0.98 12.55 4.55
N ARG A 316 0.14 11.72 3.91
CA ARG A 316 -1.30 11.67 4.19
C ARG A 316 -1.92 10.31 3.88
N VAL A 317 -3.08 10.05 4.48
CA VAL A 317 -3.97 8.96 4.11
C VAL A 317 -5.23 9.54 3.48
N CYS A 318 -5.44 9.21 2.21
CA CYS A 318 -6.55 9.69 1.40
C CYS A 318 -7.78 8.81 1.59
N ARG A 319 -8.96 9.43 1.53
CA ARG A 319 -10.27 8.77 1.52
C ARG A 319 -10.94 8.95 0.17
N PHE A 320 -11.53 7.87 -0.33
CA PHE A 320 -12.34 7.86 -1.55
C PHE A 320 -13.67 7.18 -1.30
N VAL A 321 -14.73 7.78 -1.84
CA VAL A 321 -16.04 7.12 -1.94
C VAL A 321 -16.18 6.58 -3.35
N VAL A 322 -16.42 5.28 -3.43
CA VAL A 322 -16.63 4.56 -4.69
C VAL A 322 -18.12 4.35 -4.89
N SER A 323 -18.59 4.55 -6.10
CA SER A 323 -19.98 4.38 -6.49
C SER A 323 -20.08 3.60 -7.79
N GLU A 324 -21.13 2.82 -7.93
CA GLU A 324 -21.42 2.13 -9.19
C GLU A 324 -21.65 3.13 -10.33
N ASP A 325 -21.06 2.85 -11.47
CA ASP A 325 -21.28 3.58 -12.73
C ASP A 325 -21.47 2.58 -13.88
N ARG A 326 -22.71 2.24 -14.17
CA ARG A 326 -23.12 1.24 -15.18
C ARG A 326 -22.55 -0.15 -14.85
N SER A 327 -21.61 -0.64 -15.67
CA SER A 327 -20.91 -1.93 -15.47
C SER A 327 -19.53 -1.76 -14.82
N ALA A 328 -19.27 -0.62 -14.23
CA ALA A 328 -17.98 -0.28 -13.61
C ALA A 328 -18.23 0.59 -12.35
N TYR A 329 -17.21 1.31 -11.95
CA TYR A 329 -17.24 2.18 -10.78
C TYR A 329 -16.68 3.56 -11.14
N SER A 330 -17.06 4.54 -10.35
CA SER A 330 -16.43 5.86 -10.28
C SER A 330 -16.00 6.14 -8.85
N SER A 331 -15.00 6.99 -8.66
CA SER A 331 -14.57 7.38 -7.32
C SER A 331 -14.51 8.89 -7.17
N ARG A 332 -14.71 9.35 -5.93
CA ARG A 332 -14.57 10.74 -5.54
C ARG A 332 -13.69 10.82 -4.29
N GLN A 333 -12.66 11.65 -4.36
CA GLN A 333 -11.85 11.93 -3.18
C GLN A 333 -12.64 12.78 -2.20
N GLU A 334 -12.58 12.40 -0.94
CA GLU A 334 -13.14 13.11 0.21
C GLU A 334 -12.01 13.74 1.04
N VAL A 335 -12.35 14.27 2.21
CA VAL A 335 -11.37 14.76 3.17
C VAL A 335 -10.41 13.65 3.57
N GLU A 336 -9.14 13.97 3.69
CA GLU A 336 -8.12 13.03 4.16
C GLU A 336 -8.43 12.54 5.58
N LEU A 337 -8.16 11.26 5.85
CA LEU A 337 -8.27 10.70 7.20
C LEU A 337 -7.28 11.35 8.16
N ILE A 338 -6.03 11.49 7.71
CA ILE A 338 -4.92 12.11 8.44
C ILE A 338 -3.91 12.68 7.47
N LYS A 339 -3.27 13.78 7.83
CA LYS A 339 -2.16 14.37 7.09
C LYS A 339 -1.24 15.17 8.01
N THR A 340 -0.03 15.44 7.54
CA THR A 340 0.96 16.24 8.26
C THR A 340 1.97 16.89 7.31
N ASP A 341 2.66 17.92 7.78
CA ASP A 341 3.86 18.46 7.13
C ASP A 341 5.16 17.82 7.64
N HIS A 342 5.08 16.85 8.54
CA HIS A 342 6.22 16.11 9.06
C HIS A 342 6.86 15.25 7.98
N VAL A 343 8.07 15.62 7.54
CA VAL A 343 8.71 15.09 6.34
C VAL A 343 9.02 13.59 6.41
N ALA A 344 9.14 13.02 7.61
CA ALA A 344 9.45 11.61 7.81
C ALA A 344 8.22 10.70 7.92
N PHE A 345 7.01 11.26 8.09
CA PHE A 345 5.79 10.45 8.06
C PHE A 345 5.60 9.81 6.68
N ARG A 346 5.68 8.49 6.63
CA ARG A 346 5.57 7.72 5.39
C ARG A 346 4.57 6.59 5.55
N PRO A 347 3.27 6.89 5.51
CA PRO A 347 2.25 5.86 5.60
C PRO A 347 2.34 4.95 4.37
N ILE A 348 2.52 3.66 4.57
CA ILE A 348 2.73 2.69 3.47
C ILE A 348 1.74 1.53 3.50
N ASP A 349 1.17 1.18 4.63
CA ASP A 349 0.08 0.21 4.70
C ASP A 349 -1.02 0.71 5.64
N VAL A 350 -2.24 0.26 5.42
CA VAL A 350 -3.41 0.60 6.23
C VAL A 350 -4.31 -0.62 6.35
N LYS A 351 -4.82 -0.88 7.56
CA LYS A 351 -5.69 -2.02 7.88
C LYS A 351 -6.78 -1.62 8.87
N MET A 352 -7.94 -2.23 8.71
CA MET A 352 -8.92 -2.29 9.80
C MET A 352 -8.45 -3.30 10.84
N GLY A 353 -8.46 -2.91 12.10
CA GLY A 353 -8.23 -3.81 13.21
C GLY A 353 -9.52 -4.53 13.65
N PRO A 354 -9.38 -5.63 14.39
CA PRO A 354 -10.52 -6.38 14.91
C PRO A 354 -11.35 -5.59 15.94
N ASP A 355 -10.79 -4.55 16.52
CA ASP A 355 -11.45 -3.58 17.41
C ASP A 355 -12.23 -2.49 16.65
N GLY A 356 -12.20 -2.53 15.32
CA GLY A 356 -12.83 -1.54 14.44
C GLY A 356 -12.04 -0.26 14.22
N ALA A 357 -10.86 -0.13 14.82
CA ALA A 357 -9.96 1.00 14.58
C ALA A 357 -9.20 0.85 13.25
N ILE A 358 -8.66 1.95 12.75
CA ILE A 358 -7.83 1.97 11.54
C ILE A 358 -6.36 2.05 11.96
N TYR A 359 -5.55 1.11 11.49
CA TYR A 359 -4.12 1.03 11.77
C TYR A 359 -3.33 1.44 10.53
N ILE A 360 -2.30 2.28 10.74
CA ILE A 360 -1.46 2.82 9.66
C ILE A 360 0.00 2.47 9.96
N ALA A 361 0.63 1.73 9.06
CA ALA A 361 2.06 1.49 9.12
C ALA A 361 2.80 2.72 8.58
N ASP A 362 3.54 3.37 9.44
CA ASP A 362 4.43 4.46 9.12
C ASP A 362 5.87 3.96 9.05
N TRP A 363 6.40 3.91 7.83
CA TRP A 363 7.77 3.49 7.58
C TRP A 363 8.81 4.47 8.12
N TYR A 364 8.41 5.68 8.46
CA TYR A 364 9.23 6.76 8.99
C TYR A 364 10.56 6.96 8.25
N ASN A 365 10.57 7.73 7.21
CA ASN A 365 11.82 8.02 6.48
C ASN A 365 11.81 9.43 5.87
N PRO A 366 12.75 10.29 6.24
CA PRO A 366 12.84 11.62 5.63
C PRO A 366 13.21 11.54 4.14
N ILE A 367 13.88 10.48 3.70
CA ILE A 367 14.31 10.27 2.31
C ILE A 367 13.54 9.11 1.68
N ILE A 368 12.83 9.39 0.57
CA ILE A 368 12.05 8.40 -0.20
C ILE A 368 12.50 8.29 -1.66
N GLN A 369 13.55 9.02 -2.06
CA GLN A 369 14.07 8.95 -3.43
C GLN A 369 14.81 7.63 -3.67
N HIS A 370 14.77 7.16 -4.91
CA HIS A 370 15.57 6.03 -5.39
C HIS A 370 17.05 6.44 -5.49
N GLY A 371 17.74 6.10 -6.57
CA GLY A 371 19.14 6.43 -6.80
C GLY A 371 19.43 7.93 -6.99
N GLU A 372 18.43 8.80 -7.01
CA GLU A 372 18.65 10.25 -7.01
C GLU A 372 19.26 10.75 -5.72
N VAL A 373 19.06 10.02 -4.63
CA VAL A 373 19.80 10.17 -3.37
C VAL A 373 20.49 8.85 -3.10
N ASP A 374 21.78 8.88 -2.78
CA ASP A 374 22.56 7.68 -2.51
C ASP A 374 21.81 6.74 -1.56
N PHE A 375 21.77 5.44 -1.89
CA PHE A 375 21.10 4.43 -1.05
C PHE A 375 21.74 4.27 0.34
N ARG A 376 22.97 4.74 0.50
CA ARG A 376 23.71 4.76 1.76
C ARG A 376 23.81 6.13 2.39
N ASP A 377 22.99 7.08 1.93
CA ASP A 377 22.92 8.42 2.52
C ASP A 377 22.54 8.30 4.00
N PRO A 378 23.33 8.88 4.92
CA PRO A 378 23.12 8.72 6.36
C PRO A 378 21.81 9.37 6.86
N ARG A 379 21.15 10.16 6.03
CA ARG A 379 19.82 10.72 6.35
C ARG A 379 18.69 9.74 6.13
N ARG A 380 18.95 8.58 5.47
CA ARG A 380 17.97 7.50 5.37
C ARG A 380 17.85 6.83 6.72
N ASP A 381 16.63 6.77 7.20
CA ASP A 381 16.33 6.10 8.45
C ASP A 381 16.20 4.57 8.25
N HIS A 382 16.78 3.82 9.15
CA HIS A 382 16.79 2.35 9.12
C HIS A 382 16.34 1.72 10.44
N VAL A 383 15.98 2.53 11.45
CA VAL A 383 15.74 2.03 12.82
C VAL A 383 14.37 2.42 13.37
N HIS A 384 13.80 3.54 12.92
CA HIS A 384 12.49 3.97 13.41
C HIS A 384 11.36 3.42 12.55
N GLY A 385 10.21 3.28 13.14
CA GLY A 385 8.97 2.90 12.49
C GLY A 385 7.83 2.90 13.50
N ARG A 386 6.61 3.09 13.01
CA ARG A 386 5.45 3.26 13.90
C ARG A 386 4.23 2.60 13.31
N ILE A 387 3.33 2.22 14.19
CA ILE A 387 1.94 1.92 13.86
C ILE A 387 1.07 2.94 14.58
N TRP A 388 0.41 3.76 13.79
CA TRP A 388 -0.59 4.71 14.27
C TRP A 388 -1.95 4.06 14.27
N ARG A 389 -2.72 4.25 15.34
CA ARG A 389 -4.08 3.75 15.49
C ARG A 389 -5.06 4.91 15.52
N ILE A 390 -6.08 4.86 14.66
CA ILE A 390 -7.11 5.90 14.54
C ILE A 390 -8.45 5.32 14.95
N THR A 391 -9.12 6.00 15.88
CA THR A 391 -10.43 5.64 16.41
C THR A 391 -11.46 6.74 16.18
N ALA A 392 -12.72 6.38 16.03
CA ALA A 392 -13.83 7.32 15.99
C ALA A 392 -14.20 7.75 17.41
N LYS A 393 -14.25 9.06 17.66
CA LYS A 393 -14.63 9.62 18.97
C LYS A 393 -16.07 9.29 19.30
N ASP A 394 -16.33 9.14 20.59
CA ASP A 394 -17.69 8.92 21.15
C ASP A 394 -18.40 7.67 20.59
N ARG A 395 -17.63 6.71 20.07
CA ARG A 395 -18.14 5.43 19.59
C ARG A 395 -17.40 4.28 20.28
N PRO A 396 -18.11 3.22 20.71
CA PRO A 396 -17.45 2.09 21.34
C PRO A 396 -16.56 1.37 20.33
N LEU A 397 -15.42 0.88 20.80
CA LEU A 397 -14.65 -0.13 20.11
C LEU A 397 -15.44 -1.43 20.02
N LEU A 398 -15.05 -2.30 19.13
CA LEU A 398 -15.64 -3.61 18.96
C LEU A 398 -14.91 -4.62 19.83
N ASP A 399 -15.68 -5.55 20.40
CA ASP A 399 -15.10 -6.71 21.04
C ASP A 399 -14.58 -7.65 19.94
N HIS A 400 -13.35 -8.09 20.05
CA HIS A 400 -12.76 -9.07 19.14
C HIS A 400 -13.54 -10.40 19.23
N PRO A 401 -14.02 -10.97 18.10
CA PRO A 401 -14.68 -12.26 18.13
C PRO A 401 -13.69 -13.38 18.50
N ASP A 402 -14.10 -14.27 19.39
CA ASP A 402 -13.29 -15.44 19.72
C ASP A 402 -13.44 -16.49 18.61
N LEU A 403 -12.50 -16.47 17.66
CA LEU A 403 -12.50 -17.39 16.51
C LEU A 403 -11.81 -18.73 16.84
N ILE A 404 -10.94 -18.73 17.86
CA ILE A 404 -10.20 -19.94 18.24
C ILE A 404 -11.09 -20.89 19.02
N GLY A 405 -11.26 -22.09 18.47
CA GLY A 405 -12.12 -23.10 19.10
C GLY A 405 -13.63 -22.83 18.91
N ALA A 406 -14.01 -21.81 18.15
CA ALA A 406 -15.40 -21.55 17.82
C ALA A 406 -16.01 -22.72 17.04
N THR A 407 -17.26 -23.05 17.35
CA THR A 407 -18.01 -24.04 16.57
C THR A 407 -18.37 -23.50 15.19
N VAL A 408 -18.73 -24.40 14.27
CA VAL A 408 -19.19 -24.00 12.92
C VAL A 408 -20.39 -23.06 13.00
N GLU A 409 -21.31 -23.31 13.93
CA GLU A 409 -22.49 -22.46 14.16
C GLU A 409 -22.09 -21.04 14.61
N GLN A 410 -21.12 -20.92 15.52
CA GLN A 410 -20.61 -19.63 15.98
C GLN A 410 -19.88 -18.90 14.84
N LEU A 411 -19.06 -19.59 14.07
CA LEU A 411 -18.40 -19.01 12.90
C LEU A 411 -19.40 -18.49 11.85
N LEU A 412 -20.51 -19.22 11.64
CA LEU A 412 -21.60 -18.77 10.75
C LEU A 412 -22.32 -17.54 11.29
N GLU A 413 -22.45 -17.39 12.61
CA GLU A 413 -23.01 -16.19 13.23
C GLU A 413 -22.07 -14.99 13.03
N TYR A 414 -20.75 -15.18 13.14
CA TYR A 414 -19.76 -14.13 12.89
C TYR A 414 -19.76 -13.64 11.44
N LEU A 415 -20.13 -14.47 10.45
CA LEU A 415 -20.28 -14.01 9.06
C LEU A 415 -21.43 -12.99 8.86
N ALA A 416 -22.32 -12.83 9.84
CA ALA A 416 -23.42 -11.89 9.77
C ALA A 416 -23.07 -10.50 10.34
N VAL A 417 -21.90 -10.34 10.96
CA VAL A 417 -21.45 -9.03 11.45
C VAL A 417 -20.77 -8.23 10.32
N PRO A 418 -20.88 -6.89 10.37
CA PRO A 418 -20.38 -6.04 9.28
C PRO A 418 -18.88 -5.73 9.35
N GLU A 419 -18.16 -6.31 10.30
CA GLU A 419 -16.71 -6.16 10.52
C GLU A 419 -15.89 -7.15 9.71
#